data_74abfd564a9e9f0c0233b87acac13cd3
#
_entry.id   74abfd564a9e9f0c0233b87acac13cd3
#
_cell.length_a   1.000
_cell.length_b   1.000
_cell.length_c   1.000
_cell.angle_alpha   90.00
_cell.angle_beta   90.00
_cell.angle_gamma   90.00
#
_symmetry.space_group_name_H-M   'P 1'
#
loop_
_entity.id
_entity.type
_entity.pdbx_description
1 polymer ?
#
loop_
_entity_poly.entity_id
_entity_poly.type
_entity_poly.pdbx_seq_one_letter_code
_entity_poly.pdbx_strand_id
1 'polypeptide(L)'
;DTPEEILFFKSIFHQLLSLFTSPFHNKRFDFGDEVFWGKIAALGEQFSSDKQIRKMNGNRGSKHFLYMNRTGIKERRHVVKGDGDTTTTMGVKAAKIAIERAGIDKDDIDFIVFATLSPDYYFPGPGVLVQRDLGIKTVGALDVRNQCSGFVYAISIADQYIKTGMYKNVLVIGSELHSHGLDMTTRGRGVSVIFGDGAGAAVLSREEDNTKGILSTHLHSEGQHAEELSLIAPGMGKRWVTDIIEDNDPQDESYFPYMNGQFVFKNAVVRFSEVII
;
A
#
# COMPACT_ATOMS: atom_id res chain seq x y z
N ASP A 1 1.47 -6.14 -29.66
CA ASP A 1 2.37 -5.91 -28.54
C ASP A 1 3.71 -6.53 -28.89
N THR A 2 4.75 -5.72 -29.09
CA THR A 2 6.09 -6.21 -29.39
C THR A 2 6.77 -6.79 -28.13
N PRO A 3 7.72 -7.73 -28.28
CA PRO A 3 8.47 -8.25 -27.13
C PRO A 3 9.16 -7.17 -26.29
N GLU A 4 9.50 -6.04 -26.88
CA GLU A 4 10.14 -4.89 -26.23
C GLU A 4 9.17 -4.11 -25.37
N GLU A 5 7.93 -3.90 -25.81
CA GLU A 5 6.87 -3.30 -24.99
C GLU A 5 6.57 -4.16 -23.76
N ILE A 6 6.50 -5.47 -23.93
CA ILE A 6 6.30 -6.41 -22.82
C ILE A 6 7.46 -6.36 -21.81
N LEU A 7 8.70 -6.17 -22.28
CA LEU A 7 9.88 -6.04 -21.40
C LEU A 7 9.89 -4.71 -20.64
N PHE A 8 9.53 -3.62 -21.30
CA PHE A 8 9.43 -2.28 -20.72
C PHE A 8 8.35 -2.23 -19.63
N PHE A 9 7.17 -2.77 -19.91
CA PHE A 9 6.07 -2.88 -18.95
C PHE A 9 6.36 -3.84 -17.81
N LYS A 10 7.09 -4.93 -18.04
CA LYS A 10 7.60 -5.77 -16.96
C LYS A 10 8.50 -5.01 -16.00
N SER A 11 9.32 -4.09 -16.50
CA SER A 11 10.21 -3.27 -15.67
C SER A 11 9.44 -2.27 -14.83
N ILE A 12 8.47 -1.54 -15.40
CA ILE A 12 7.67 -0.55 -14.67
C ILE A 12 6.73 -1.21 -13.64
N PHE A 13 6.05 -2.27 -14.04
CA PHE A 13 5.18 -3.02 -13.13
C PHE A 13 6.00 -3.70 -12.01
N HIS A 14 7.20 -4.16 -12.33
CA HIS A 14 8.14 -4.69 -11.34
C HIS A 14 8.65 -3.61 -10.39
N GLN A 15 8.90 -2.39 -10.87
CA GLN A 15 9.29 -1.25 -10.03
C GLN A 15 8.16 -0.78 -9.13
N LEU A 16 6.93 -0.67 -9.63
CA LEU A 16 5.75 -0.28 -8.83
C LEU A 16 5.36 -1.37 -7.82
N LEU A 17 5.40 -2.65 -8.21
CA LEU A 17 5.21 -3.77 -7.29
C LEU A 17 6.40 -3.91 -6.33
N SER A 18 7.62 -3.58 -6.74
CA SER A 18 8.79 -3.60 -5.88
C SER A 18 8.77 -2.51 -4.82
N LEU A 19 8.09 -1.39 -5.07
CA LEU A 19 7.80 -0.39 -4.04
C LEU A 19 6.99 -0.97 -2.86
N PHE A 20 6.20 -2.00 -3.12
CA PHE A 20 5.38 -2.67 -2.10
C PHE A 20 5.86 -4.07 -1.69
N THR A 21 6.88 -4.65 -2.34
CA THR A 21 7.13 -6.09 -2.23
C THR A 21 8.59 -6.54 -2.20
N SER A 22 9.58 -5.64 -2.34
CA SER A 22 10.98 -6.04 -2.37
C SER A 22 11.71 -5.80 -1.04
N PRO A 23 12.51 -6.76 -0.57
CA PRO A 23 13.50 -6.47 0.44
C PRO A 23 14.63 -5.68 -0.24
N PHE A 24 14.60 -4.35 -0.15
CA PHE A 24 15.73 -3.54 -0.55
C PHE A 24 16.87 -3.76 0.46
N HIS A 25 17.79 -4.61 0.12
CA HIS A 25 19.15 -4.52 0.58
C HIS A 25 19.71 -3.15 0.12
N ASN A 26 19.95 -2.25 1.06
CA ASN A 26 20.85 -1.11 1.02
C ASN A 26 21.26 -0.57 -0.37
N LYS A 27 20.33 -0.33 -1.28
CA LYS A 27 20.57 0.55 -2.40
C LYS A 27 19.83 1.85 -2.13
N ARG A 28 20.59 2.89 -1.79
CA ARG A 28 20.14 4.27 -1.93
C ARG A 28 19.48 4.39 -3.30
N PHE A 29 18.22 4.81 -3.34
CA PHE A 29 17.71 5.48 -4.51
C PHE A 29 18.48 6.80 -4.56
N ASP A 30 19.51 6.85 -5.40
CA ASP A 30 20.23 8.04 -5.73
C ASP A 30 19.37 8.82 -6.73
N PHE A 31 18.43 9.59 -6.22
CA PHE A 31 17.79 10.67 -6.97
C PHE A 31 18.66 11.89 -6.79
N GLY A 32 19.84 11.92 -7.45
CA GLY A 32 20.76 13.03 -7.55
C GLY A 32 20.86 13.92 -6.31
N ASP A 33 22.02 13.91 -5.69
CA ASP A 33 22.52 14.79 -4.65
C ASP A 33 21.50 15.49 -3.72
N GLU A 34 21.50 15.02 -2.47
CA GLU A 34 21.10 15.72 -1.22
C GLU A 34 19.87 16.61 -1.30
N VAL A 35 18.71 16.07 -1.68
CA VAL A 35 17.58 16.92 -1.75
C VAL A 35 16.31 16.26 -1.36
N PHE A 36 15.67 16.82 -0.35
CA PHE A 36 14.29 17.21 -0.35
C PHE A 36 13.23 16.25 0.09
N TRP A 37 13.39 15.02 -0.08
CA TRP A 37 12.57 14.10 0.65
C TRP A 37 13.09 14.08 2.06
N GLY A 38 12.32 14.62 3.00
CA GLY A 38 12.56 14.23 4.36
C GLY A 38 12.72 12.73 4.31
N LYS A 39 13.94 12.26 4.38
CA LYS A 39 14.44 10.92 4.03
C LYS A 39 13.30 9.93 3.92
N ILE A 40 12.89 9.52 2.69
CA ILE A 40 11.95 8.43 2.54
C ILE A 40 12.53 7.30 3.36
N ALA A 41 11.95 7.06 4.51
CA ALA A 41 12.33 5.94 5.32
C ALA A 41 11.93 4.73 4.53
N ALA A 42 12.93 4.02 4.07
CA ALA A 42 12.71 2.87 3.23
C ALA A 42 11.54 2.09 3.75
N LEU A 43 10.62 2.07 2.92
CA LEU A 43 9.91 0.93 2.43
C LEU A 43 10.21 -0.30 3.26
N GLY A 44 9.24 -0.63 4.07
CA GLY A 44 9.02 -1.86 4.70
C GLY A 44 10.24 -2.76 4.90
N GLU A 45 10.93 -2.66 6.02
CA GLU A 45 11.43 -3.91 6.58
C GLU A 45 10.21 -4.79 6.78
N GLN A 46 10.21 -5.91 6.13
CA GLN A 46 9.14 -6.86 6.17
C GLN A 46 9.05 -7.46 7.55
N PHE A 47 8.08 -7.02 8.30
CA PHE A 47 7.70 -7.60 9.58
C PHE A 47 6.74 -8.76 9.37
N SER A 48 7.24 -9.83 8.75
CA SER A 48 6.68 -11.16 8.98
C SER A 48 7.66 -11.91 9.85
N SER A 49 7.18 -12.64 10.84
CA SER A 49 8.04 -13.61 11.51
C SER A 49 8.64 -14.52 10.44
N ASP A 50 9.93 -14.84 10.51
CA ASP A 50 10.67 -15.66 9.55
C ASP A 50 10.06 -17.05 9.26
N LYS A 51 8.95 -17.38 9.91
CA LYS A 51 8.35 -18.71 9.92
C LYS A 51 7.33 -18.97 8.82
N GLN A 52 6.83 -17.96 8.09
CA GLN A 52 5.86 -18.21 7.01
C GLN A 52 6.17 -17.45 5.71
N ILE A 53 7.37 -17.62 5.20
CA ILE A 53 7.55 -17.49 3.75
C ILE A 53 6.85 -18.70 3.14
N ARG A 54 5.64 -18.54 2.64
CA ARG A 54 5.03 -19.56 1.78
C ARG A 54 5.83 -19.59 0.48
N LYS A 55 6.90 -20.39 0.46
CA LYS A 55 7.56 -20.76 -0.79
C LYS A 55 6.52 -21.45 -1.64
N MET A 56 6.12 -20.78 -2.68
CA MET A 56 5.26 -21.37 -3.69
C MET A 56 6.11 -22.35 -4.52
N ASN A 57 6.40 -23.52 -3.95
CA ASN A 57 7.14 -24.59 -4.61
C ASN A 57 6.26 -25.22 -5.69
N GLY A 58 6.45 -24.84 -6.92
CA GLY A 58 5.75 -25.39 -8.07
C GLY A 58 6.69 -26.13 -9.02
N ASN A 59 6.31 -27.35 -9.38
CA ASN A 59 6.91 -28.11 -10.47
C ASN A 59 6.79 -27.34 -11.80
N ARG A 60 7.76 -27.51 -12.75
CA ARG A 60 7.82 -26.84 -14.07
C ARG A 60 6.61 -27.09 -14.98
N GLY A 61 5.47 -27.17 -14.61
CA GLY A 61 4.23 -27.36 -15.36
C GLY A 61 3.04 -26.87 -14.56
N SER A 62 3.28 -26.37 -13.35
CA SER A 62 2.23 -25.87 -12.49
C SER A 62 1.79 -24.47 -12.91
N LYS A 63 0.52 -24.13 -12.64
CA LYS A 63 0.00 -22.77 -12.84
C LYS A 63 0.83 -21.71 -12.10
N HIS A 64 1.55 -22.07 -11.05
CA HIS A 64 2.48 -21.24 -10.32
C HIS A 64 3.64 -20.73 -11.18
N PHE A 65 4.27 -21.60 -11.99
CA PHE A 65 5.31 -21.21 -12.95
C PHE A 65 4.78 -20.15 -13.94
N LEU A 66 3.53 -20.26 -14.34
CA LEU A 66 2.87 -19.29 -15.22
C LEU A 66 2.73 -17.91 -14.55
N TYR A 67 2.36 -17.87 -13.27
CA TYR A 67 2.26 -16.61 -12.53
C TYR A 67 3.61 -15.94 -12.32
N MET A 68 4.63 -16.69 -11.92
CA MET A 68 6.00 -16.17 -11.81
C MET A 68 6.50 -15.54 -13.11
N ASN A 69 6.27 -16.22 -14.24
CA ASN A 69 6.69 -15.71 -15.54
C ASN A 69 5.93 -14.45 -15.98
N ARG A 70 4.68 -14.28 -15.56
CA ARG A 70 3.85 -13.13 -15.90
C ARG A 70 4.09 -11.95 -14.97
N THR A 71 4.24 -12.18 -13.69
CA THR A 71 4.29 -11.12 -12.67
C THR A 71 5.69 -10.87 -12.13
N GLY A 72 6.62 -11.82 -12.28
CA GLY A 72 7.93 -11.76 -11.65
C GLY A 72 7.91 -12.00 -10.13
N ILE A 73 6.75 -12.21 -9.54
CA ILE A 73 6.59 -12.40 -8.09
C ILE A 73 7.10 -13.79 -7.69
N LYS A 74 8.10 -13.82 -6.82
CA LYS A 74 8.67 -15.04 -6.27
C LYS A 74 8.10 -15.42 -4.92
N GLU A 75 7.77 -14.43 -4.09
CA GLU A 75 7.35 -14.60 -2.71
C GLU A 75 6.29 -13.56 -2.33
N ARG A 76 5.45 -13.89 -1.38
CA ARG A 76 4.52 -12.99 -0.68
C ARG A 76 4.69 -13.17 0.81
N ARG A 77 4.64 -12.05 1.53
CA ARG A 77 4.69 -12.05 2.97
C ARG A 77 3.30 -11.81 3.53
N HIS A 78 2.97 -12.59 4.51
CA HIS A 78 1.69 -12.54 5.19
C HIS A 78 1.94 -12.52 6.69
N VAL A 79 1.16 -11.72 7.40
CA VAL A 79 1.12 -11.74 8.86
C VAL A 79 0.64 -13.11 9.33
N VAL A 80 1.29 -13.66 10.31
CA VAL A 80 0.91 -14.95 10.89
C VAL A 80 -0.20 -14.75 11.90
N LYS A 81 -1.25 -15.57 11.81
CA LYS A 81 -2.35 -15.52 12.77
C LYS A 81 -1.82 -15.75 14.20
N GLY A 82 -1.99 -14.76 15.06
CA GLY A 82 -1.53 -14.80 16.45
C GLY A 82 -0.22 -14.03 16.74
N ASP A 83 0.48 -13.52 15.73
CA ASP A 83 1.71 -12.72 15.95
C ASP A 83 1.43 -11.30 16.47
N GLY A 84 0.17 -10.87 16.46
CA GLY A 84 -0.24 -9.55 16.95
C GLY A 84 0.05 -8.40 16.00
N ASP A 85 0.62 -8.65 14.82
CA ASP A 85 0.80 -7.61 13.82
C ASP A 85 -0.54 -7.24 13.16
N THR A 86 -0.77 -5.94 13.06
CA THR A 86 -1.95 -5.32 12.47
C THR A 86 -1.55 -4.22 11.51
N THR A 87 -2.48 -3.68 10.76
CA THR A 87 -2.24 -2.53 9.88
C THR A 87 -1.61 -1.36 10.66
N THR A 88 -2.13 -1.05 11.84
CA THR A 88 -1.59 0.02 12.69
C THR A 88 -0.18 -0.32 13.19
N THR A 89 0.05 -1.53 13.74
CA THR A 89 1.37 -1.86 14.31
C THR A 89 2.47 -1.90 13.26
N MET A 90 2.19 -2.38 12.05
CA MET A 90 3.12 -2.31 10.93
C MET A 90 3.38 -0.84 10.53
N GLY A 91 2.34 -0.02 10.47
CA GLY A 91 2.46 1.42 10.21
C GLY A 91 3.32 2.14 11.24
N VAL A 92 3.17 1.82 12.53
CA VAL A 92 4.00 2.36 13.61
C VAL A 92 5.47 1.99 13.44
N LYS A 93 5.77 0.73 13.08
CA LYS A 93 7.13 0.28 12.82
C LYS A 93 7.78 1.05 11.66
N ALA A 94 7.06 1.19 10.55
CA ALA A 94 7.52 1.97 9.41
C ALA A 94 7.71 3.46 9.74
N ALA A 95 6.79 4.05 10.49
CA ALA A 95 6.84 5.45 10.91
C ALA A 95 8.04 5.76 11.80
N LYS A 96 8.38 4.87 12.75
CA LYS A 96 9.57 5.03 13.60
C LYS A 96 10.84 5.12 12.77
N ILE A 97 10.99 4.24 11.78
CA ILE A 97 12.13 4.24 10.86
C ILE A 97 12.14 5.53 10.02
N ALA A 98 10.97 6.01 9.57
CA ALA A 98 10.85 7.23 8.79
C ALA A 98 11.31 8.46 9.59
N ILE A 99 10.83 8.60 10.81
CA ILE A 99 11.18 9.71 11.70
C ILE A 99 12.67 9.69 12.04
N GLU A 100 13.22 8.52 12.40
CA GLU A 100 14.64 8.34 12.67
C GLU A 100 15.51 8.76 11.46
N ARG A 101 15.16 8.28 10.26
CA ARG A 101 15.89 8.61 9.03
C ARG A 101 15.75 10.06 8.60
N ALA A 102 14.62 10.69 8.91
CA ALA A 102 14.42 12.12 8.70
C ALA A 102 15.31 12.98 9.64
N GLY A 103 15.79 12.39 10.73
CA GLY A 103 16.64 13.08 11.71
C GLY A 103 15.88 14.14 12.50
N ILE A 104 14.57 13.97 12.69
CA ILE A 104 13.71 14.86 13.48
C ILE A 104 13.18 14.13 14.72
N ASP A 105 12.69 14.89 15.71
CA ASP A 105 11.94 14.31 16.82
C ASP A 105 10.50 13.98 16.38
N LYS A 106 9.89 12.97 16.99
CA LYS A 106 8.48 12.63 16.75
C LYS A 106 7.53 13.80 17.04
N ASP A 107 7.91 14.68 17.99
CA ASP A 107 7.12 15.84 18.38
C ASP A 107 7.26 17.02 17.41
N ASP A 108 8.16 16.92 16.42
CA ASP A 108 8.22 17.84 15.27
C ASP A 108 7.18 17.50 14.19
N ILE A 109 6.54 16.35 14.25
CA ILE A 109 5.44 16.01 13.34
C ILE A 109 4.24 16.90 13.65
N ASP A 110 3.71 17.55 12.61
CA ASP A 110 2.58 18.46 12.69
C ASP A 110 1.27 17.83 12.25
N PHE A 111 1.35 16.81 11.38
CA PHE A 111 0.20 16.14 10.80
C PHE A 111 0.52 14.71 10.38
N ILE A 112 -0.48 13.84 10.41
CA ILE A 112 -0.38 12.44 9.96
C ILE A 112 -1.38 12.20 8.83
N VAL A 113 -0.91 11.58 7.73
CA VAL A 113 -1.78 11.03 6.68
C VAL A 113 -1.55 9.54 6.61
N PHE A 114 -2.59 8.76 6.86
CA PHE A 114 -2.52 7.31 6.83
C PHE A 114 -3.37 6.75 5.67
N ALA A 115 -2.74 6.02 4.76
CA ALA A 115 -3.40 5.40 3.63
C ALA A 115 -3.55 3.90 3.87
N THR A 116 -4.78 3.41 3.87
CA THR A 116 -5.11 1.98 3.94
C THR A 116 -6.53 1.69 3.46
N LEU A 117 -6.75 0.48 2.98
CA LEU A 117 -8.09 -0.07 2.78
C LEU A 117 -8.43 -1.19 3.78
N SER A 118 -7.45 -1.60 4.59
CA SER A 118 -7.58 -2.68 5.59
C SER A 118 -7.34 -2.16 7.02
N PRO A 119 -8.14 -1.19 7.51
CA PRO A 119 -7.96 -0.63 8.85
C PRO A 119 -8.24 -1.66 9.93
N ASP A 120 -7.58 -1.54 11.08
CA ASP A 120 -7.79 -2.43 12.23
C ASP A 120 -9.21 -2.35 12.79
N TYR A 121 -9.78 -1.15 12.77
CA TYR A 121 -11.14 -0.87 13.18
C TYR A 121 -11.92 -0.25 12.02
N TYR A 122 -13.22 -0.46 12.01
CA TYR A 122 -14.08 0.22 11.06
C TYR A 122 -14.01 1.75 11.26
N PHE A 123 -13.98 2.16 12.52
CA PHE A 123 -13.64 3.50 13.02
C PHE A 123 -13.18 3.40 14.50
N PRO A 124 -12.33 4.31 15.02
CA PRO A 124 -11.60 5.34 14.27
C PRO A 124 -10.60 4.73 13.30
N GLY A 125 -10.13 5.54 12.35
CA GLY A 125 -9.10 5.11 11.42
C GLY A 125 -7.73 4.95 12.07
N PRO A 126 -6.77 4.29 11.39
CA PRO A 126 -5.46 3.98 11.95
C PRO A 126 -4.56 5.22 12.17
N GLY A 127 -4.83 6.35 11.54
CA GLY A 127 -4.05 7.58 11.75
C GLY A 127 -4.01 8.03 13.21
N VAL A 128 -5.16 8.00 13.92
CA VAL A 128 -5.20 8.34 15.35
C VAL A 128 -4.61 7.24 16.23
N LEU A 129 -4.69 5.97 15.81
CA LEU A 129 -4.09 4.85 16.52
C LEU A 129 -2.56 4.94 16.46
N VAL A 130 -2.01 5.27 15.30
CA VAL A 130 -0.56 5.51 15.13
C VAL A 130 -0.09 6.70 15.95
N GLN A 131 -0.85 7.81 15.97
CA GLN A 131 -0.53 8.97 16.81
C GLN A 131 -0.38 8.55 18.28
N ARG A 132 -1.33 7.79 18.81
CA ARG A 132 -1.30 7.24 20.16
C ARG A 132 -0.08 6.35 20.40
N ASP A 133 0.15 5.38 19.52
CA ASP A 133 1.16 4.33 19.71
C ASP A 133 2.60 4.83 19.48
N LEU A 134 2.77 5.91 18.73
CA LEU A 134 4.04 6.65 18.63
C LEU A 134 4.25 7.62 19.80
N GLY A 135 3.19 7.95 20.55
CA GLY A 135 3.23 8.97 21.59
C GLY A 135 3.51 10.37 21.02
N ILE A 136 3.00 10.67 19.84
CA ILE A 136 3.06 12.01 19.24
C ILE A 136 2.06 12.91 19.96
N LYS A 137 2.44 14.19 20.16
CA LYS A 137 1.54 15.21 20.71
C LYS A 137 0.23 15.30 19.95
N THR A 138 -0.73 16.05 20.44
CA THR A 138 -2.00 16.30 19.75
C THR A 138 -1.77 17.00 18.41
N VAL A 139 -2.00 16.27 17.33
CA VAL A 139 -1.89 16.73 15.94
C VAL A 139 -3.09 16.23 15.14
N GLY A 140 -3.33 16.80 13.96
CA GLY A 140 -4.33 16.28 13.03
C GLY A 140 -3.91 14.93 12.46
N ALA A 141 -4.88 14.04 12.26
CA ALA A 141 -4.69 12.77 11.56
C ALA A 141 -5.80 12.57 10.54
N LEU A 142 -5.42 12.24 9.32
CA LEU A 142 -6.32 12.00 8.19
C LEU A 142 -6.10 10.59 7.65
N ASP A 143 -7.18 9.84 7.53
CA ASP A 143 -7.15 8.52 6.91
C ASP A 143 -7.62 8.62 5.45
N VAL A 144 -6.84 8.06 4.54
CA VAL A 144 -7.12 8.02 3.10
C VAL A 144 -7.45 6.60 2.71
N ARG A 145 -8.66 6.38 2.22
CA ARG A 145 -9.10 5.09 1.70
C ARG A 145 -9.16 5.15 0.18
N ASN A 146 -8.04 4.90 -0.49
CA ASN A 146 -7.96 4.98 -1.94
C ASN A 146 -7.13 3.81 -2.54
N GLN A 147 -7.36 2.62 -2.07
CA GLN A 147 -6.79 1.36 -2.56
C GLN A 147 -5.26 1.45 -2.81
N CYS A 148 -4.78 0.79 -3.87
CA CYS A 148 -3.36 0.69 -4.22
C CYS A 148 -2.69 2.04 -4.51
N SER A 149 -3.44 3.06 -4.92
CA SER A 149 -2.95 4.43 -5.13
C SER A 149 -3.00 5.31 -3.88
N GLY A 150 -3.50 4.79 -2.74
CA GLY A 150 -3.71 5.55 -1.51
C GLY A 150 -2.48 6.29 -1.02
N PHE A 151 -1.28 5.70 -1.14
CA PHE A 151 -0.04 6.36 -0.74
C PHE A 151 0.29 7.57 -1.63
N VAL A 152 0.02 7.50 -2.93
CA VAL A 152 0.21 8.64 -3.85
C VAL A 152 -0.77 9.77 -3.54
N TYR A 153 -2.04 9.44 -3.24
CA TYR A 153 -3.02 10.42 -2.77
C TYR A 153 -2.59 11.05 -1.44
N ALA A 154 -2.09 10.26 -0.50
CA ALA A 154 -1.59 10.74 0.79
C ALA A 154 -0.40 11.71 0.63
N ILE A 155 0.54 11.38 -0.27
CA ILE A 155 1.65 12.28 -0.63
C ILE A 155 1.12 13.57 -1.24
N SER A 156 0.17 13.50 -2.17
CA SER A 156 -0.42 14.70 -2.80
C SER A 156 -1.07 15.63 -1.77
N ILE A 157 -1.79 15.07 -0.80
CA ILE A 157 -2.40 15.84 0.30
C ILE A 157 -1.31 16.50 1.15
N ALA A 158 -0.31 15.73 1.58
CA ALA A 158 0.79 16.23 2.40
C ALA A 158 1.57 17.36 1.68
N ASP A 159 1.85 17.19 0.40
CA ASP A 159 2.50 18.19 -0.44
C ASP A 159 1.72 19.53 -0.45
N GLN A 160 0.40 19.46 -0.64
CA GLN A 160 -0.43 20.65 -0.64
C GLN A 160 -0.49 21.33 0.74
N TYR A 161 -0.55 20.57 1.82
CA TYR A 161 -0.50 21.13 3.17
C TYR A 161 0.82 21.84 3.47
N ILE A 162 1.94 21.31 2.98
CA ILE A 162 3.26 21.92 3.14
C ILE A 162 3.39 23.16 2.23
N LYS A 163 2.99 23.06 0.96
CA LYS A 163 3.06 24.17 0.00
C LYS A 163 2.22 25.37 0.42
N THR A 164 1.05 25.14 1.01
CA THR A 164 0.19 26.21 1.55
C THR A 164 0.70 26.78 2.87
N GLY A 165 1.73 26.17 3.48
CA GLY A 165 2.26 26.59 4.78
C GLY A 165 1.41 26.19 5.98
N MET A 166 0.42 25.30 5.80
CA MET A 166 -0.43 24.84 6.89
C MET A 166 0.36 23.97 7.88
N TYR A 167 1.24 23.11 7.39
CA TYR A 167 2.11 22.25 8.19
C TYR A 167 3.54 22.28 7.65
N LYS A 168 4.51 21.95 8.51
CA LYS A 168 5.93 21.87 8.17
C LYS A 168 6.41 20.46 7.94
N ASN A 169 6.01 19.54 8.82
CA ASN A 169 6.43 18.14 8.80
C ASN A 169 5.20 17.25 8.82
N VAL A 170 4.95 16.56 7.73
CA VAL A 170 3.81 15.65 7.59
C VAL A 170 4.32 14.21 7.52
N LEU A 171 3.86 13.36 8.42
CA LEU A 171 4.12 11.95 8.40
C LEU A 171 3.09 11.25 7.50
N VAL A 172 3.55 10.64 6.41
CA VAL A 172 2.71 9.88 5.49
C VAL A 172 3.00 8.39 5.67
N ILE A 173 1.95 7.61 5.87
CA ILE A 173 2.05 6.17 6.11
C ILE A 173 1.13 5.44 5.15
N GLY A 174 1.62 4.36 4.53
CA GLY A 174 0.82 3.37 3.84
C GLY A 174 1.03 2.01 4.50
N SER A 175 -0.04 1.35 4.90
CA SER A 175 0.04 0.03 5.52
C SER A 175 -1.18 -0.80 5.15
N GLU A 176 -0.92 -2.06 4.79
CA GLU A 176 -1.97 -2.97 4.36
C GLU A 176 -1.78 -4.36 4.95
N LEU A 177 -2.88 -4.94 5.42
CA LEU A 177 -2.98 -6.30 5.90
C LEU A 177 -4.04 -7.04 5.11
N HIS A 178 -3.67 -7.58 3.96
CA HIS A 178 -4.58 -8.26 3.05
C HIS A 178 -4.80 -9.73 3.41
N SER A 179 -3.79 -10.38 4.00
CA SER A 179 -3.81 -11.84 4.24
C SER A 179 -5.00 -12.33 5.04
N HIS A 180 -5.55 -11.48 5.91
CA HIS A 180 -6.72 -11.81 6.73
C HIS A 180 -8.03 -11.93 5.93
N GLY A 181 -8.12 -11.25 4.77
CA GLY A 181 -9.32 -11.25 3.93
C GLY A 181 -9.17 -12.00 2.61
N LEU A 182 -8.02 -12.65 2.35
CA LEU A 182 -7.80 -13.37 1.11
C LEU A 182 -8.37 -14.80 1.17
N ASP A 183 -9.07 -15.19 0.12
CA ASP A 183 -9.41 -16.59 -0.11
C ASP A 183 -8.15 -17.35 -0.57
N MET A 184 -7.59 -18.15 0.31
CA MET A 184 -6.37 -18.93 0.06
C MET A 184 -6.65 -20.27 -0.62
N THR A 185 -7.90 -20.55 -1.00
CA THR A 185 -8.29 -21.75 -1.74
C THR A 185 -8.04 -21.61 -3.24
N THR A 186 -8.38 -22.64 -4.01
CA THR A 186 -8.29 -22.60 -5.49
C THR A 186 -9.17 -21.51 -6.09
N ARG A 187 -10.29 -21.16 -5.46
CA ARG A 187 -11.21 -20.11 -5.89
C ARG A 187 -10.50 -18.74 -5.87
N GLY A 188 -9.86 -18.36 -4.76
CA GLY A 188 -9.22 -17.06 -4.57
C GLY A 188 -7.84 -16.92 -5.19
N ARG A 189 -7.29 -17.94 -5.82
CA ARG A 189 -5.90 -17.94 -6.35
C ARG A 189 -5.59 -16.83 -7.36
N GLY A 190 -6.60 -16.26 -8.04
CA GLY A 190 -6.43 -15.15 -8.98
C GLY A 190 -6.04 -13.85 -8.30
N VAL A 191 -6.36 -13.72 -7.02
CA VAL A 191 -6.10 -12.56 -6.16
C VAL A 191 -4.99 -12.87 -5.16
N SER A 192 -5.10 -13.97 -4.41
CA SER A 192 -4.22 -14.28 -3.28
C SER A 192 -2.73 -14.41 -3.63
N VAL A 193 -2.40 -14.74 -4.89
CA VAL A 193 -1.00 -14.82 -5.35
C VAL A 193 -0.37 -13.45 -5.62
N ILE A 194 -1.17 -12.40 -5.72
CA ILE A 194 -0.73 -11.03 -6.04
C ILE A 194 -0.56 -10.20 -4.79
N PHE A 195 -1.48 -10.30 -3.83
CA PHE A 195 -1.51 -9.48 -2.64
C PHE A 195 -0.66 -10.04 -1.49
N GLY A 196 -0.13 -9.15 -0.68
CA GLY A 196 0.63 -9.44 0.53
C GLY A 196 0.43 -8.34 1.56
N ASP A 197 1.09 -8.48 2.72
CA ASP A 197 1.03 -7.55 3.82
C ASP A 197 2.31 -6.71 3.89
N GLY A 198 2.20 -5.46 4.32
CA GLY A 198 3.34 -4.59 4.47
C GLY A 198 2.99 -3.16 4.84
N ALA A 199 4.01 -2.40 5.26
CA ALA A 199 3.89 -0.99 5.56
C ALA A 199 5.11 -0.21 5.07
N GLY A 200 4.88 1.05 4.71
CA GLY A 200 5.91 2.03 4.39
C GLY A 200 5.51 3.41 4.92
N ALA A 201 6.51 4.25 5.21
CA ALA A 201 6.25 5.61 5.67
C ALA A 201 7.29 6.59 5.12
N ALA A 202 6.90 7.86 5.05
CA ALA A 202 7.76 8.97 4.71
C ALA A 202 7.44 10.18 5.58
N VAL A 203 8.45 10.96 5.92
CA VAL A 203 8.27 12.30 6.45
C VAL A 203 8.46 13.29 5.29
N LEU A 204 7.46 14.11 5.03
CA LEU A 204 7.55 15.21 4.09
C LEU A 204 7.74 16.50 4.88
N SER A 205 8.74 17.29 4.48
CA SER A 205 9.09 18.56 5.14
C SER A 205 9.16 19.69 4.14
N ARG A 206 9.03 20.93 4.62
CA ARG A 206 9.15 22.12 3.79
C ARG A 206 10.57 22.27 3.25
N GLU A 207 10.68 22.64 2.00
CA GLU A 207 11.91 22.99 1.31
C GLU A 207 11.81 24.43 0.77
N GLU A 208 12.90 25.13 0.77
CA GLU A 208 12.99 26.49 0.26
C GLU A 208 13.38 26.54 -1.23
N ASP A 209 14.02 25.50 -1.73
CA ASP A 209 14.41 25.39 -3.13
C ASP A 209 13.26 24.83 -3.98
N ASN A 210 12.57 25.70 -4.69
CA ASN A 210 11.41 25.36 -5.52
C ASN A 210 11.73 24.43 -6.71
N THR A 211 13.00 24.15 -6.99
CA THR A 211 13.39 23.21 -8.05
C THR A 211 13.43 21.76 -7.58
N LYS A 212 13.20 21.56 -6.29
CA LYS A 212 13.31 20.27 -5.61
C LYS A 212 11.96 19.83 -5.05
N GLY A 213 11.82 18.54 -4.81
CA GLY A 213 10.65 17.92 -4.16
C GLY A 213 9.61 17.40 -5.12
N ILE A 214 8.36 17.39 -4.64
CA ILE A 214 7.23 16.94 -5.45
C ILE A 214 6.89 18.02 -6.45
N LEU A 215 7.23 17.80 -7.71
CA LEU A 215 7.01 18.78 -8.78
C LEU A 215 5.54 18.80 -9.19
N SER A 216 4.93 17.63 -9.34
CA SER A 216 3.52 17.48 -9.68
C SER A 216 2.96 16.16 -9.19
N THR A 217 1.63 16.07 -9.07
CA THR A 217 0.89 14.85 -8.81
C THR A 217 -0.26 14.72 -9.80
N HIS A 218 -0.45 13.52 -10.34
CA HIS A 218 -1.48 13.23 -11.33
C HIS A 218 -2.39 12.13 -10.79
N LEU A 219 -3.61 12.49 -10.42
CA LEU A 219 -4.58 11.61 -9.78
C LEU A 219 -5.82 11.48 -10.66
N HIS A 220 -6.19 10.25 -10.97
CA HIS A 220 -7.32 9.94 -11.82
C HIS A 220 -8.17 8.81 -11.25
N SER A 221 -9.46 8.78 -11.56
CA SER A 221 -10.36 7.68 -11.25
C SER A 221 -11.36 7.45 -12.39
N GLU A 222 -11.71 6.18 -12.58
CA GLU A 222 -12.69 5.74 -13.56
C GLU A 222 -13.78 4.90 -12.87
N GLY A 223 -14.74 5.56 -12.24
CA GLY A 223 -15.78 4.93 -11.44
C GLY A 223 -16.66 3.93 -12.19
N GLN A 224 -16.74 4.02 -13.52
CA GLN A 224 -17.46 3.05 -14.36
C GLN A 224 -16.87 1.63 -14.29
N HIS A 225 -15.66 1.46 -13.75
CA HIS A 225 -14.94 0.20 -13.62
C HIS A 225 -14.74 -0.22 -12.16
N ALA A 226 -15.52 0.33 -11.25
CA ALA A 226 -15.34 0.14 -9.80
C ALA A 226 -15.40 -1.35 -9.38
N GLU A 227 -16.24 -2.15 -10.01
CA GLU A 227 -16.44 -3.56 -9.68
C GLU A 227 -15.38 -4.49 -10.29
N GLU A 228 -14.52 -4.02 -11.18
CA GLU A 228 -13.49 -4.85 -11.82
C GLU A 228 -12.38 -5.29 -10.84
N LEU A 229 -12.21 -4.57 -9.74
CA LEU A 229 -11.41 -4.94 -8.59
C LEU A 229 -12.08 -4.42 -7.33
N SER A 230 -12.78 -5.29 -6.61
CA SER A 230 -13.64 -4.86 -5.52
C SER A 230 -13.75 -5.89 -4.39
N LEU A 231 -14.07 -5.38 -3.20
CA LEU A 231 -14.52 -6.15 -2.04
C LEU A 231 -15.85 -5.54 -1.58
N ILE A 232 -16.93 -6.28 -1.76
CA ILE A 232 -18.29 -5.76 -1.57
C ILE A 232 -18.70 -5.79 -0.09
N ALA A 233 -18.44 -6.88 0.60
CA ALA A 233 -18.79 -7.05 2.00
C ALA A 233 -17.54 -6.97 2.91
N PRO A 234 -17.70 -6.47 4.13
CA PRO A 234 -18.90 -5.97 4.80
C PRO A 234 -19.18 -4.48 4.49
N GLY A 235 -19.66 -4.19 3.28
CA GLY A 235 -20.01 -2.82 2.88
C GLY A 235 -21.39 -2.41 3.41
N MET A 236 -21.52 -1.16 3.86
CA MET A 236 -22.78 -0.64 4.43
C MET A 236 -23.88 -0.36 3.39
N GLY A 237 -23.53 -0.35 2.11
CA GLY A 237 -24.46 0.07 1.06
C GLY A 237 -25.44 -0.98 0.56
N LYS A 238 -25.19 -2.26 0.83
CA LYS A 238 -25.98 -3.36 0.25
C LYS A 238 -26.61 -4.31 1.27
N ARG A 239 -26.12 -4.33 2.51
CA ARG A 239 -26.60 -5.23 3.55
C ARG A 239 -26.63 -4.53 4.91
N TRP A 240 -27.66 -4.80 5.68
CA TRP A 240 -27.70 -4.40 7.08
C TRP A 240 -26.75 -5.30 7.89
N VAL A 241 -26.19 -4.75 8.97
CA VAL A 241 -25.32 -5.55 9.87
C VAL A 241 -26.08 -6.76 10.44
N THR A 242 -27.38 -6.63 10.68
CA THR A 242 -28.25 -7.73 11.12
C THR A 242 -28.28 -8.86 10.10
N ASP A 243 -28.37 -8.55 8.82
CA ASP A 243 -28.41 -9.57 7.76
C ASP A 243 -27.08 -10.33 7.68
N ILE A 244 -25.96 -9.63 7.89
CA ILE A 244 -24.62 -10.26 7.95
C ILE A 244 -24.51 -11.26 9.09
N ILE A 245 -25.10 -10.92 10.26
CA ILE A 245 -25.09 -11.80 11.45
C ILE A 245 -26.01 -13.01 11.25
N GLU A 246 -27.17 -12.80 10.63
CA GLU A 246 -28.18 -13.83 10.44
C GLU A 246 -27.78 -14.83 9.35
N ASP A 247 -27.28 -14.33 8.22
CA ASP A 247 -26.93 -15.18 7.07
C ASP A 247 -25.63 -15.95 7.26
N ASN A 248 -24.64 -15.35 7.90
CA ASN A 248 -23.31 -15.88 8.23
C ASN A 248 -22.83 -17.06 7.33
N ASP A 249 -23.02 -16.92 6.03
CA ASP A 249 -22.64 -17.95 5.05
C ASP A 249 -21.13 -17.83 4.75
N PRO A 250 -20.31 -18.80 5.17
CA PRO A 250 -18.88 -18.79 4.89
C PRO A 250 -18.55 -18.99 3.40
N GLN A 251 -19.53 -19.31 2.56
CA GLN A 251 -19.37 -19.46 1.12
C GLN A 251 -19.75 -18.20 0.35
N ASP A 252 -20.26 -17.17 1.02
CA ASP A 252 -20.62 -15.89 0.39
C ASP A 252 -19.37 -15.23 -0.22
N GLU A 253 -19.31 -15.24 -1.54
CA GLU A 253 -18.16 -14.71 -2.30
C GLU A 253 -17.99 -13.20 -2.12
N SER A 254 -19.02 -12.47 -1.68
CA SER A 254 -18.94 -11.03 -1.45
C SER A 254 -17.95 -10.62 -0.34
N TYR A 255 -17.60 -11.55 0.55
CA TYR A 255 -16.59 -11.37 1.61
C TYR A 255 -15.14 -11.54 1.13
N PHE A 256 -14.96 -11.91 -0.12
CA PHE A 256 -13.63 -12.09 -0.69
C PHE A 256 -13.38 -11.10 -1.83
N PRO A 257 -12.15 -10.60 -1.99
CA PRO A 257 -11.84 -9.68 -3.07
C PRO A 257 -11.98 -10.39 -4.43
N TYR A 258 -12.72 -9.76 -5.32
CA TYR A 258 -12.84 -10.12 -6.73
C TYR A 258 -11.90 -9.29 -7.59
N MET A 259 -11.34 -9.87 -8.63
CA MET A 259 -10.55 -9.16 -9.63
C MET A 259 -10.71 -9.76 -11.03
N ASN A 260 -11.13 -8.93 -11.98
CA ASN A 260 -10.98 -9.21 -13.41
C ASN A 260 -9.54 -8.90 -13.84
N GLY A 261 -8.63 -9.84 -13.59
CA GLY A 261 -7.19 -9.61 -13.76
C GLY A 261 -6.78 -9.20 -15.18
N GLN A 262 -7.48 -9.68 -16.22
CA GLN A 262 -7.18 -9.31 -17.60
C GLN A 262 -7.56 -7.84 -17.87
N PHE A 263 -8.73 -7.42 -17.41
CA PHE A 263 -9.19 -6.05 -17.56
C PHE A 263 -8.30 -5.08 -16.78
N VAL A 264 -8.07 -5.37 -15.50
CA VAL A 264 -7.22 -4.55 -14.63
C VAL A 264 -5.81 -4.38 -15.22
N PHE A 265 -5.21 -5.46 -15.71
CA PHE A 265 -3.88 -5.40 -16.33
C PHE A 265 -3.85 -4.50 -17.56
N LYS A 266 -4.79 -4.67 -18.51
CA LYS A 266 -4.85 -3.85 -19.73
C LYS A 266 -5.02 -2.36 -19.41
N ASN A 267 -5.93 -2.04 -18.50
CA ASN A 267 -6.15 -0.65 -18.11
C ASN A 267 -4.94 -0.05 -17.39
N ALA A 268 -4.31 -0.79 -16.47
CA ALA A 268 -3.11 -0.33 -15.78
C ALA A 268 -1.98 0.02 -16.76
N VAL A 269 -1.76 -0.82 -17.77
CA VAL A 269 -0.73 -0.56 -18.81
C VAL A 269 -1.00 0.76 -19.53
N VAL A 270 -2.24 1.00 -19.97
CA VAL A 270 -2.61 2.23 -20.66
C VAL A 270 -2.46 3.45 -19.76
N ARG A 271 -3.07 3.41 -18.56
CA ARG A 271 -3.13 4.57 -17.66
C ARG A 271 -1.78 4.95 -17.08
N PHE A 272 -0.93 3.97 -16.74
CA PHE A 272 0.44 4.29 -16.29
C PHE A 272 1.27 4.94 -17.38
N SER A 273 1.11 4.52 -18.63
CA SER A 273 1.79 5.16 -19.74
C SER A 273 1.35 6.62 -19.91
N GLU A 274 0.05 6.90 -19.81
CA GLU A 274 -0.51 8.26 -19.95
C GLU A 274 -0.02 9.24 -18.87
N VAL A 275 0.25 8.76 -17.65
CA VAL A 275 0.73 9.66 -16.56
C VAL A 275 2.24 9.81 -16.49
N ILE A 276 3.00 9.01 -17.25
CA ILE A 276 4.47 9.09 -17.30
C ILE A 276 4.95 9.98 -18.46
N ILE A 277 4.17 10.07 -19.54
CA ILE A 277 4.47 10.87 -20.72
C ILE A 277 4.01 12.32 -20.53
#